data_4f264a745fba413b873bda78bcf77109
#
_entry.id   4f264a745fba413b873bda78bcf77109
#
_cell.length_a   1.000
_cell.length_b   1.000
_cell.length_c   1.000
_cell.angle_alpha   90.00
_cell.angle_beta   90.00
_cell.angle_gamma   90.00
#
_symmetry.space_group_name_H-M   'P 1'
#
loop_
_entity.id
_entity.type
_entity.pdbx_description
1 polymer ?
#
loop_
_entity_poly.entity_id
_entity_poly.type
_entity_poly.pdbx_seq_one_letter_code
_entity_poly.pdbx_strand_id
1 'polypeptide(L)'
;MADQCAPHEHIVQDAGSDDGTLDWLPRDPRVRAYVEKDRGMYDAVNRGYRRAAGEILSYLNCDEQYLPGALDKVRGYFQAHPEVDVLFGDCLVVNADGSYRCERRSLTPQLWHTWTASNLSFLTAATFLRRRVLEQHGLWFKVEFRDAGDQDWALRLVRSGLKTAVLPEFLSVFTETGHNMNLGANAGRERREFHATAPGWMRALAPLALLHYRWRRWRAGHYQPQPHSYAIYTQDSPLQRQTFEVRQPTFRWLRPTG
;
A
#
# COMPACT_ATOMS: atom_id res chain seq x y z
N MET A 1 -7.77 -9.85 8.55
CA MET A 1 -6.58 -10.59 9.04
C MET A 1 -6.94 -11.96 9.61
N ALA A 2 -7.94 -12.08 10.49
CA ALA A 2 -8.27 -13.33 11.19
C ALA A 2 -8.64 -14.53 10.28
N ASP A 3 -8.96 -14.31 9.04
CA ASP A 3 -9.30 -15.31 8.04
C ASP A 3 -8.16 -15.64 7.05
N GLN A 4 -6.96 -15.12 7.28
CA GLN A 4 -5.77 -15.52 6.52
C GLN A 4 -5.21 -16.82 7.07
N CYS A 5 -4.95 -17.82 6.22
CA CYS A 5 -4.49 -19.13 6.63
C CYS A 5 -2.98 -19.17 6.93
N ALA A 6 -2.18 -18.33 6.27
CA ALA A 6 -0.75 -18.26 6.54
C ALA A 6 -0.48 -17.87 8.01
N PRO A 7 0.47 -18.52 8.69
CA PRO A 7 0.90 -18.08 10.01
C PRO A 7 1.35 -16.61 9.97
N HIS A 8 0.74 -15.80 10.82
CA HIS A 8 1.04 -14.37 10.90
C HIS A 8 0.84 -13.84 12.31
N GLU A 9 1.50 -12.74 12.62
CA GLU A 9 1.18 -11.91 13.78
C GLU A 9 0.47 -10.64 13.29
N HIS A 10 -0.48 -10.17 14.07
CA HIS A 10 -1.18 -8.92 13.80
C HIS A 10 -0.88 -7.91 14.89
N ILE A 11 -0.08 -6.91 14.58
CA ILE A 11 0.29 -5.82 15.47
C ILE A 11 -0.54 -4.61 15.12
N VAL A 12 -1.24 -4.05 16.09
CA VAL A 12 -1.98 -2.80 15.96
C VAL A 12 -1.27 -1.73 16.76
N GLN A 13 -0.88 -0.66 16.06
CA GLN A 13 -0.28 0.53 16.65
C GLN A 13 -1.34 1.63 16.66
N ASP A 14 -1.82 2.02 17.83
CA ASP A 14 -2.89 3.01 18.02
C ASP A 14 -2.36 4.24 18.75
N ALA A 15 -2.68 5.43 18.25
CA ALA A 15 -2.21 6.70 18.82
C ALA A 15 -3.06 7.23 19.99
N GLY A 16 -4.02 6.46 20.45
CA GLY A 16 -5.00 6.81 21.47
C GLY A 16 -6.32 7.22 20.84
N SER A 17 -6.94 6.30 20.08
CA SER A 17 -8.27 6.48 19.50
C SER A 17 -9.34 6.74 20.58
N ASP A 18 -10.31 7.59 20.27
CA ASP A 18 -11.43 8.01 21.16
C ASP A 18 -12.81 7.62 20.59
N ASP A 19 -12.82 6.79 19.56
CA ASP A 19 -14.01 6.34 18.82
C ASP A 19 -14.59 5.00 19.32
N GLY A 20 -14.14 4.51 20.49
CA GLY A 20 -14.52 3.21 21.07
C GLY A 20 -13.60 2.05 20.65
N THR A 21 -12.62 2.27 19.77
CA THR A 21 -11.65 1.23 19.36
C THR A 21 -10.92 0.64 20.58
N LEU A 22 -10.54 1.46 21.55
CA LEU A 22 -9.79 1.04 22.73
C LEU A 22 -10.62 0.25 23.76
N ASP A 23 -11.94 0.23 23.62
CA ASP A 23 -12.81 -0.55 24.50
C ASP A 23 -12.67 -2.06 24.27
N TRP A 24 -12.34 -2.47 23.05
CA TRP A 24 -12.25 -3.87 22.66
C TRP A 24 -10.84 -4.29 22.20
N LEU A 25 -10.10 -3.44 21.51
CA LEU A 25 -8.83 -3.77 20.87
C LEU A 25 -7.80 -4.39 21.84
N PRO A 26 -7.57 -3.88 23.07
CA PRO A 26 -6.59 -4.47 23.99
C PRO A 26 -7.01 -5.85 24.53
N ARG A 27 -8.29 -6.23 24.35
CA ARG A 27 -8.85 -7.51 24.82
C ARG A 27 -8.96 -8.55 23.70
N ASP A 28 -8.69 -8.17 22.44
CA ASP A 28 -8.76 -9.09 21.30
C ASP A 28 -7.50 -9.98 21.27
N PRO A 29 -7.60 -11.29 21.54
CA PRO A 29 -6.44 -12.18 21.58
C PRO A 29 -5.79 -12.42 20.20
N ARG A 30 -6.44 -11.99 19.11
CA ARG A 30 -5.94 -12.12 17.74
C ARG A 30 -4.93 -11.05 17.37
N VAL A 31 -4.81 -10.00 18.18
CA VAL A 31 -3.94 -8.86 17.92
C VAL A 31 -3.01 -8.55 19.07
N ARG A 32 -1.85 -7.99 18.77
CA ARG A 32 -0.95 -7.39 19.74
C ARG A 32 -1.10 -5.88 19.66
N ALA A 33 -1.94 -5.32 20.53
CA ALA A 33 -2.24 -3.89 20.54
C ALA A 33 -1.22 -3.10 21.36
N TYR A 34 -0.77 -1.99 20.81
CA TYR A 34 0.08 -1.00 21.46
C TYR A 34 -0.56 0.37 21.34
N VAL A 35 -0.93 0.95 22.47
CA VAL A 35 -1.59 2.24 22.57
C VAL A 35 -0.59 3.26 23.08
N GLU A 36 -0.09 4.12 22.21
CA GLU A 36 0.89 5.13 22.55
C GLU A 36 0.89 6.27 21.50
N LYS A 37 1.10 7.50 21.95
CA LYS A 37 1.23 8.65 21.07
C LYS A 37 2.36 8.48 20.09
N ASP A 38 2.10 8.74 18.81
CA ASP A 38 3.08 8.76 17.74
C ASP A 38 3.21 10.18 17.13
N ARG A 39 4.12 10.30 16.16
CA ARG A 39 4.36 11.53 15.40
C ARG A 39 3.68 11.51 14.03
N GLY A 40 2.75 10.60 13.81
CA GLY A 40 2.03 10.39 12.56
C GLY A 40 2.20 8.97 12.01
N MET A 41 1.46 8.66 10.95
CA MET A 41 1.34 7.33 10.37
C MET A 41 2.69 6.59 10.18
N TYR A 42 3.70 7.26 9.64
CA TYR A 42 4.99 6.61 9.37
C TYR A 42 5.78 6.29 10.65
N ASP A 43 5.61 7.06 11.72
CA ASP A 43 6.16 6.70 13.03
C ASP A 43 5.45 5.47 13.62
N ALA A 44 4.12 5.43 13.52
CA ALA A 44 3.32 4.27 13.92
C ALA A 44 3.74 3.00 13.16
N VAL A 45 3.85 3.07 11.83
CA VAL A 45 4.29 1.95 10.98
C VAL A 45 5.70 1.47 11.37
N ASN A 46 6.65 2.39 11.54
CA ASN A 46 8.01 2.04 11.96
C ASN A 46 8.04 1.36 13.34
N ARG A 47 7.21 1.80 14.29
CA ARG A 47 7.10 1.16 15.61
C ARG A 47 6.52 -0.25 15.48
N GLY A 48 5.46 -0.42 14.69
CA GLY A 48 4.89 -1.73 14.39
C GLY A 48 5.94 -2.67 13.80
N TYR A 49 6.69 -2.23 12.81
CA TYR A 49 7.77 -3.02 12.20
C TYR A 49 8.88 -3.41 13.18
N ARG A 50 9.28 -2.53 14.11
CA ARG A 50 10.28 -2.87 15.13
C ARG A 50 9.79 -3.95 16.11
N ARG A 51 8.49 -4.03 16.34
CA ARG A 51 7.84 -5.00 17.24
C ARG A 51 7.57 -6.34 16.58
N ALA A 52 7.47 -6.32 15.25
CA ALA A 52 7.19 -7.52 14.50
C ALA A 52 8.33 -8.52 14.60
N ALA A 53 8.02 -9.83 14.69
CA ALA A 53 8.97 -10.94 14.72
C ALA A 53 9.05 -11.66 13.36
N GLY A 54 8.05 -11.49 12.48
CA GLY A 54 7.96 -12.15 11.17
C GLY A 54 9.09 -11.77 10.20
N GLU A 55 9.46 -12.67 9.30
CA GLU A 55 10.46 -12.41 8.25
C GLU A 55 9.93 -11.48 7.16
N ILE A 56 8.63 -11.60 6.83
CA ILE A 56 7.94 -10.79 5.84
C ILE A 56 7.08 -9.78 6.58
N LEU A 57 7.24 -8.51 6.24
CA LEU A 57 6.56 -7.39 6.86
C LEU A 57 5.67 -6.68 5.84
N SER A 58 4.55 -6.17 6.31
CA SER A 58 3.65 -5.31 5.56
C SER A 58 2.81 -4.48 6.54
N TYR A 59 2.15 -3.43 6.05
CA TYR A 59 1.19 -2.71 6.88
C TYR A 59 -0.09 -2.39 6.10
N LEU A 60 -1.15 -2.21 6.85
CA LEU A 60 -2.43 -1.71 6.38
C LEU A 60 -2.85 -0.53 7.26
N ASN A 61 -3.47 0.46 6.68
CA ASN A 61 -4.23 1.46 7.42
C ASN A 61 -5.52 0.83 7.95
N CYS A 62 -6.19 1.49 8.89
CA CYS A 62 -7.39 0.95 9.54
C CYS A 62 -8.58 0.75 8.57
N ASP A 63 -8.57 1.42 7.43
CA ASP A 63 -9.58 1.35 6.37
C ASP A 63 -9.18 0.42 5.20
N GLU A 64 -8.09 -0.32 5.34
CA GLU A 64 -7.57 -1.26 4.34
C GLU A 64 -7.71 -2.71 4.82
N GLN A 65 -7.77 -3.66 3.89
CA GLN A 65 -7.83 -5.07 4.23
C GLN A 65 -7.21 -5.96 3.16
N TYR A 66 -6.68 -7.12 3.56
CA TYR A 66 -6.25 -8.16 2.62
C TYR A 66 -7.44 -8.94 2.07
N LEU A 67 -7.35 -9.30 0.80
CA LEU A 67 -8.26 -10.24 0.16
C LEU A 67 -8.01 -11.67 0.67
N PRO A 68 -8.99 -12.59 0.53
CA PRO A 68 -8.82 -13.98 0.94
C PRO A 68 -7.58 -14.62 0.34
N GLY A 69 -6.78 -15.30 1.18
CA GLY A 69 -5.58 -16.03 0.75
C GLY A 69 -4.39 -15.15 0.35
N ALA A 70 -4.46 -13.82 0.54
CA ALA A 70 -3.39 -12.90 0.14
C ALA A 70 -2.05 -13.24 0.82
N LEU A 71 -2.04 -13.52 2.12
CA LEU A 71 -0.81 -13.84 2.85
C LEU A 71 -0.20 -15.18 2.43
N ASP A 72 -1.02 -16.17 2.05
CA ASP A 72 -0.53 -17.45 1.53
C ASP A 72 0.17 -17.28 0.18
N LYS A 73 -0.40 -16.48 -0.71
CA LYS A 73 0.19 -16.15 -2.01
C LYS A 73 1.52 -15.42 -1.85
N VAL A 74 1.56 -14.43 -0.96
CA VAL A 74 2.78 -13.66 -0.63
C VAL A 74 3.86 -14.56 -0.07
N ARG A 75 3.51 -15.41 0.92
CA ARG A 75 4.44 -16.37 1.51
C ARG A 75 5.01 -17.32 0.46
N GLY A 76 4.13 -17.92 -0.36
CA GLY A 76 4.53 -18.82 -1.44
C GLY A 76 5.47 -18.14 -2.43
N TYR A 77 5.19 -16.89 -2.78
CA TYR A 77 6.06 -16.12 -3.69
C TYR A 77 7.46 -15.92 -3.10
N PHE A 78 7.56 -15.45 -1.86
CA PHE A 78 8.87 -15.24 -1.21
C PHE A 78 9.65 -16.54 -0.96
N GLN A 79 8.95 -17.67 -0.75
CA GLN A 79 9.59 -18.99 -0.67
C GLN A 79 10.20 -19.41 -2.01
N ALA A 80 9.48 -19.19 -3.12
CA ALA A 80 9.96 -19.49 -4.47
C ALA A 80 11.04 -18.53 -4.97
N HIS A 81 11.09 -17.31 -4.40
CA HIS A 81 11.99 -16.24 -4.83
C HIS A 81 12.78 -15.66 -3.64
N PRO A 82 13.75 -16.39 -3.08
CA PRO A 82 14.52 -15.96 -1.91
C PRO A 82 15.36 -14.70 -2.16
N GLU A 83 15.66 -14.40 -3.42
CA GLU A 83 16.40 -13.22 -3.84
C GLU A 83 15.57 -11.93 -3.82
N VAL A 84 14.24 -12.01 -3.86
CA VAL A 84 13.34 -10.84 -3.86
C VAL A 84 13.29 -10.22 -2.46
N ASP A 85 13.47 -8.91 -2.39
CA ASP A 85 13.47 -8.11 -1.17
C ASP A 85 12.12 -7.46 -0.91
N VAL A 86 11.48 -6.93 -1.97
CA VAL A 86 10.18 -6.25 -1.89
C VAL A 86 9.26 -6.77 -2.99
N LEU A 87 8.07 -7.14 -2.60
CA LEU A 87 7.00 -7.64 -3.47
C LEU A 87 5.84 -6.64 -3.48
N PHE A 88 5.37 -6.29 -4.67
CA PHE A 88 4.17 -5.48 -4.88
C PHE A 88 3.06 -6.34 -5.44
N GLY A 89 1.88 -6.27 -4.86
CA GLY A 89 0.66 -6.85 -5.40
C GLY A 89 -0.25 -5.82 -6.03
N ASP A 90 -1.28 -6.27 -6.72
CA ASP A 90 -2.36 -5.42 -7.21
C ASP A 90 -3.34 -5.11 -6.07
N CYS A 91 -4.05 -4.00 -6.18
CA CYS A 91 -4.98 -3.51 -5.18
C CYS A 91 -6.30 -3.09 -5.83
N LEU A 92 -7.41 -3.40 -5.19
CA LEU A 92 -8.72 -2.85 -5.54
C LEU A 92 -8.96 -1.56 -4.77
N VAL A 93 -9.59 -0.59 -5.40
CA VAL A 93 -10.08 0.62 -4.75
C VAL A 93 -11.60 0.52 -4.66
N VAL A 94 -12.11 0.69 -3.46
CA VAL A 94 -13.54 0.61 -3.17
C VAL A 94 -14.04 1.85 -2.44
N ASN A 95 -15.33 2.08 -2.45
CA ASN A 95 -15.99 3.07 -1.62
C ASN A 95 -16.15 2.56 -0.17
N ALA A 96 -16.57 3.42 0.74
CA ALA A 96 -16.79 3.08 2.16
C ALA A 96 -17.84 1.96 2.36
N ASP A 97 -18.81 1.84 1.46
CA ASP A 97 -19.82 0.77 1.45
C ASP A 97 -19.31 -0.56 0.85
N GLY A 98 -18.04 -0.59 0.42
CA GLY A 98 -17.41 -1.74 -0.23
C GLY A 98 -17.63 -1.84 -1.73
N SER A 99 -18.43 -0.97 -2.35
CA SER A 99 -18.66 -0.99 -3.79
C SER A 99 -17.41 -0.64 -4.59
N TYR A 100 -17.22 -1.31 -5.73
CA TYR A 100 -16.05 -1.17 -6.57
C TYR A 100 -15.90 0.23 -7.19
N ARG A 101 -14.68 0.77 -7.19
CA ARG A 101 -14.32 2.00 -7.92
C ARG A 101 -13.39 1.75 -9.09
N CYS A 102 -12.24 1.18 -8.81
CA CYS A 102 -11.25 0.87 -9.84
C CYS A 102 -10.23 -0.16 -9.35
N GLU A 103 -9.44 -0.66 -10.29
CA GLU A 103 -8.27 -1.48 -9.97
C GLU A 103 -6.98 -0.66 -10.09
N ARG A 104 -6.02 -0.99 -9.22
CA ARG A 104 -4.67 -0.43 -9.22
C ARG A 104 -3.67 -1.58 -9.35
N ARG A 105 -3.21 -1.79 -10.58
CA ARG A 105 -2.19 -2.78 -10.88
C ARG A 105 -0.80 -2.20 -10.71
N SER A 106 0.06 -2.95 -10.06
CA SER A 106 1.40 -2.53 -9.68
C SER A 106 2.42 -2.72 -10.78
N LEU A 107 3.43 -1.88 -10.78
CA LEU A 107 4.68 -2.05 -11.53
C LEU A 107 5.85 -1.86 -10.58
N THR A 108 6.97 -2.50 -10.87
CA THR A 108 8.22 -2.21 -10.15
C THR A 108 8.56 -0.73 -10.30
N PRO A 109 8.88 -0.02 -9.21
CA PRO A 109 9.23 1.39 -9.25
C PRO A 109 10.52 1.59 -10.04
N GLN A 110 10.63 2.73 -10.70
CA GLN A 110 11.84 3.14 -11.42
C GLN A 110 12.20 4.57 -11.04
N LEU A 111 13.49 4.86 -10.98
CA LEU A 111 14.03 6.13 -10.50
C LEU A 111 13.35 7.34 -11.15
N TRP A 112 13.30 7.34 -12.46
CA TRP A 112 12.75 8.46 -13.21
C TRP A 112 11.25 8.66 -12.94
N HIS A 113 10.45 7.58 -12.98
CA HIS A 113 9.01 7.66 -12.72
C HIS A 113 8.71 8.10 -11.29
N THR A 114 9.41 7.51 -10.32
CA THR A 114 9.22 7.79 -8.91
C THR A 114 9.56 9.23 -8.56
N TRP A 115 10.61 9.78 -9.17
CA TRP A 115 11.09 11.12 -8.84
C TRP A 115 10.39 12.24 -9.58
N THR A 116 9.88 12.01 -10.79
CA THR A 116 9.29 13.06 -11.64
C THR A 116 7.81 12.86 -11.96
N ALA A 117 7.29 11.64 -11.87
CA ALA A 117 5.87 11.39 -12.06
C ALA A 117 5.13 11.49 -10.73
N SER A 118 3.98 12.13 -10.74
CA SER A 118 3.17 12.38 -9.53
C SER A 118 2.50 11.12 -8.95
N ASN A 119 2.73 9.93 -9.53
CA ASN A 119 2.05 8.71 -9.13
C ASN A 119 3.03 7.61 -8.77
N LEU A 120 2.85 7.02 -7.59
CA LEU A 120 3.48 5.75 -7.26
C LEU A 120 3.01 4.64 -8.21
N SER A 121 3.93 3.74 -8.55
CA SER A 121 3.65 2.59 -9.41
C SER A 121 3.02 1.41 -8.67
N PHE A 122 2.77 1.55 -7.38
CA PHE A 122 2.18 0.56 -6.47
C PHE A 122 1.38 1.26 -5.37
N LEU A 123 0.62 0.52 -4.57
CA LEU A 123 0.01 0.98 -3.33
C LEU A 123 0.66 0.27 -2.13
N THR A 124 0.83 1.00 -1.04
CA THR A 124 1.43 0.47 0.20
C THR A 124 0.58 -0.63 0.83
N ALA A 125 -0.74 -0.57 0.68
CA ALA A 125 -1.68 -1.62 1.08
C ALA A 125 -1.41 -3.00 0.45
N ALA A 126 -0.68 -3.06 -0.67
CA ALA A 126 -0.27 -4.29 -1.33
C ALA A 126 1.26 -4.40 -1.44
N THR A 127 1.98 -3.88 -0.47
CA THR A 127 3.45 -3.90 -0.42
C THR A 127 3.93 -4.80 0.72
N PHE A 128 4.79 -5.75 0.37
CA PHE A 128 5.38 -6.71 1.30
C PHE A 128 6.90 -6.67 1.16
N LEU A 129 7.60 -6.72 2.29
CA LEU A 129 9.06 -6.62 2.30
C LEU A 129 9.69 -7.61 3.26
N ARG A 130 10.91 -8.08 2.93
CA ARG A 130 11.70 -8.84 3.89
C ARG A 130 12.22 -7.93 4.99
N ARG A 131 12.28 -8.41 6.20
CA ARG A 131 12.84 -7.70 7.37
C ARG A 131 14.21 -7.10 7.10
N ARG A 132 15.06 -7.78 6.33
CA ARG A 132 16.39 -7.28 5.96
C ARG A 132 16.38 -5.92 5.24
N VAL A 133 15.29 -5.58 4.55
CA VAL A 133 15.10 -4.26 3.90
C VAL A 133 15.18 -3.12 4.91
N LEU A 134 14.64 -3.34 6.11
CA LEU A 134 14.69 -2.37 7.20
C LEU A 134 15.98 -2.48 8.01
N GLU A 135 16.33 -3.66 8.46
CA GLU A 135 17.42 -3.88 9.43
C GLU A 135 18.81 -3.76 8.80
N GLN A 136 19.00 -4.30 7.60
CA GLN A 136 20.31 -4.30 6.93
C GLN A 136 20.49 -3.12 5.97
N HIS A 137 19.39 -2.66 5.34
CA HIS A 137 19.46 -1.58 4.35
C HIS A 137 18.90 -0.25 4.87
N GLY A 138 18.37 -0.20 6.09
CA GLY A 138 17.93 1.02 6.76
C GLY A 138 16.75 1.73 6.10
N LEU A 139 15.94 1.01 5.31
CA LEU A 139 14.83 1.60 4.55
C LEU A 139 13.57 1.81 5.40
N TRP A 140 13.73 2.39 6.59
CA TRP A 140 12.63 2.83 7.42
C TRP A 140 11.90 4.01 6.77
N PHE A 141 10.61 4.18 7.06
CA PHE A 141 9.91 5.40 6.67
C PHE A 141 10.49 6.61 7.41
N LYS A 142 10.59 7.74 6.72
CA LYS A 142 10.98 8.99 7.34
C LYS A 142 9.78 9.65 8.03
N VAL A 143 9.93 9.92 9.32
CA VAL A 143 8.85 10.42 10.18
C VAL A 143 8.54 11.91 10.01
N GLU A 144 9.39 12.64 9.32
CA GLU A 144 9.16 14.03 8.95
C GLU A 144 8.08 14.22 7.89
N PHE A 145 7.82 13.20 7.07
CA PHE A 145 6.71 13.20 6.12
C PHE A 145 5.41 12.82 6.83
N ARG A 146 4.32 13.47 6.45
CA ARG A 146 2.98 13.10 6.91
C ARG A 146 2.19 12.32 5.86
N ASP A 147 2.24 12.76 4.60
CA ASP A 147 1.34 12.28 3.55
C ASP A 147 2.05 11.67 2.34
N ALA A 148 3.32 12.01 2.09
CA ALA A 148 4.07 11.61 0.89
C ALA A 148 5.36 10.81 1.20
N GLY A 149 5.50 10.25 2.40
CA GLY A 149 6.67 9.48 2.79
C GLY A 149 6.85 8.17 2.04
N ASP A 150 5.79 7.65 1.45
CA ASP A 150 5.81 6.51 0.54
C ASP A 150 6.59 6.81 -0.76
N GLN A 151 6.53 8.04 -1.27
CA GLN A 151 7.31 8.47 -2.44
C GLN A 151 8.81 8.56 -2.12
N ASP A 152 9.18 9.12 -0.96
CA ASP A 152 10.57 9.14 -0.50
C ASP A 152 11.09 7.72 -0.29
N TRP A 153 10.28 6.87 0.35
CA TRP A 153 10.62 5.47 0.57
C TRP A 153 10.84 4.72 -0.74
N ALA A 154 9.95 4.89 -1.72
CA ALA A 154 10.08 4.29 -3.05
C ALA A 154 11.34 4.77 -3.78
N LEU A 155 11.70 6.06 -3.68
CA LEU A 155 12.92 6.60 -4.28
C LEU A 155 14.17 5.98 -3.65
N ARG A 156 14.21 5.87 -2.32
CA ARG A 156 15.33 5.23 -1.61
C ARG A 156 15.41 3.73 -1.93
N LEU A 157 14.28 3.04 -2.04
CA LEU A 157 14.23 1.65 -2.48
C LEU A 157 14.85 1.46 -3.87
N VAL A 158 14.46 2.28 -4.84
CA VAL A 158 15.03 2.18 -6.20
C VAL A 158 16.54 2.45 -6.21
N ARG A 159 17.02 3.34 -5.33
CA ARG A 159 18.45 3.68 -5.23
C ARG A 159 19.27 2.63 -4.48
N SER A 160 18.65 1.82 -3.64
CA SER A 160 19.35 0.81 -2.85
C SER A 160 19.83 -0.40 -3.67
N GLY A 161 19.30 -0.58 -4.89
CA GLY A 161 19.59 -1.75 -5.72
C GLY A 161 18.94 -3.05 -5.25
N LEU A 162 18.04 -2.98 -4.25
CA LEU A 162 17.27 -4.12 -3.76
C LEU A 162 16.40 -4.72 -4.87
N LYS A 163 16.23 -6.04 -4.84
CA LYS A 163 15.40 -6.74 -5.82
C LYS A 163 13.93 -6.57 -5.53
N THR A 164 13.22 -6.00 -6.48
CA THR A 164 11.77 -5.80 -6.40
C THR A 164 11.06 -6.65 -7.44
N ALA A 165 9.88 -7.16 -7.09
CA ALA A 165 9.02 -7.94 -7.98
C ALA A 165 7.56 -7.50 -7.88
N VAL A 166 6.76 -7.94 -8.85
CA VAL A 166 5.29 -7.77 -8.84
C VAL A 166 4.65 -9.15 -8.90
N LEU A 167 3.73 -9.41 -8.00
CA LEU A 167 2.76 -10.50 -8.09
C LEU A 167 1.48 -9.90 -8.71
N PRO A 168 1.14 -10.22 -9.97
CA PRO A 168 0.03 -9.60 -10.69
C PRO A 168 -1.32 -10.18 -10.24
N GLU A 169 -1.58 -10.14 -8.94
CA GLU A 169 -2.81 -10.60 -8.30
C GLU A 169 -3.31 -9.55 -7.32
N PHE A 170 -4.62 -9.40 -7.21
CA PHE A 170 -5.23 -8.55 -6.21
C PHE A 170 -5.01 -9.16 -4.82
N LEU A 171 -4.26 -8.44 -3.98
CA LEU A 171 -3.90 -8.88 -2.64
C LEU A 171 -4.62 -8.09 -1.54
N SER A 172 -5.00 -6.86 -1.84
CA SER A 172 -5.59 -5.95 -0.86
C SER A 172 -6.66 -5.05 -1.45
N VAL A 173 -7.36 -4.41 -0.55
CA VAL A 173 -8.35 -3.38 -0.86
C VAL A 173 -7.97 -2.09 -0.15
N PHE A 174 -7.98 -1.00 -0.90
CA PHE A 174 -7.87 0.37 -0.42
C PHE A 174 -9.27 0.99 -0.41
N THR A 175 -9.73 1.46 0.75
CA THR A 175 -11.04 2.10 0.88
C THR A 175 -10.91 3.60 0.71
N GLU A 176 -11.68 4.18 -0.20
CA GLU A 176 -11.76 5.63 -0.36
C GLU A 176 -12.93 6.17 0.47
N THR A 177 -12.57 6.80 1.58
CA THR A 177 -13.52 7.35 2.55
C THR A 177 -13.87 8.83 2.30
N GLY A 178 -13.22 9.46 1.32
CA GLY A 178 -13.31 10.90 1.07
C GLY A 178 -12.42 11.77 1.96
N HIS A 179 -11.89 11.21 3.04
CA HIS A 179 -10.98 11.89 3.99
C HIS A 179 -9.55 11.34 3.93
N ASN A 180 -9.22 10.57 2.89
CA ASN A 180 -7.91 9.96 2.75
C ASN A 180 -6.80 11.03 2.67
N MET A 181 -5.69 10.80 3.36
CA MET A 181 -4.56 11.73 3.54
C MET A 181 -3.99 12.25 2.21
N ASN A 182 -4.02 11.44 1.14
CA ASN A 182 -3.52 11.79 -0.18
C ASN A 182 -4.29 12.94 -0.87
N LEU A 183 -5.47 13.32 -0.36
CA LEU A 183 -6.31 14.41 -0.87
C LEU A 183 -6.02 15.76 -0.19
N GLY A 184 -5.28 15.76 0.92
CA GLY A 184 -4.98 16.93 1.73
C GLY A 184 -4.04 17.94 1.04
N ALA A 185 -4.14 19.20 1.43
CA ALA A 185 -3.27 20.28 0.94
C ALA A 185 -1.79 20.01 1.27
N ASN A 186 -1.51 19.36 2.40
CA ASN A 186 -0.17 18.98 2.83
C ASN A 186 0.45 17.95 1.87
N ALA A 187 -0.32 16.93 1.44
CA ALA A 187 0.15 15.95 0.46
C ALA A 187 0.59 16.59 -0.85
N GLY A 188 -0.14 17.62 -1.31
CA GLY A 188 0.22 18.39 -2.50
C GLY A 188 1.52 19.19 -2.33
N ARG A 189 1.74 19.77 -1.13
CA ARG A 189 2.98 20.49 -0.80
C ARG A 189 4.17 19.53 -0.75
N GLU A 190 4.09 18.48 0.05
CA GLU A 190 5.16 17.48 0.21
C GLU A 190 5.56 16.86 -1.13
N ARG A 191 4.60 16.56 -2.01
CA ARG A 191 4.89 16.07 -3.37
C ARG A 191 5.64 17.09 -4.21
N ARG A 192 5.26 18.37 -4.18
CA ARG A 192 5.97 19.41 -4.93
C ARG A 192 7.40 19.57 -4.43
N GLU A 193 7.59 19.62 -3.11
CA GLU A 193 8.92 19.69 -2.47
C GLU A 193 9.77 18.47 -2.86
N PHE A 194 9.20 17.27 -2.80
CA PHE A 194 9.87 16.03 -3.22
C PHE A 194 10.28 16.09 -4.70
N HIS A 195 9.40 16.49 -5.61
CA HIS A 195 9.72 16.60 -7.03
C HIS A 195 10.74 17.71 -7.32
N ALA A 196 10.75 18.78 -6.54
CA ALA A 196 11.73 19.85 -6.67
C ALA A 196 13.16 19.36 -6.39
N THR A 197 13.35 18.28 -5.63
CA THR A 197 14.66 17.67 -5.38
C THR A 197 15.23 16.91 -6.59
N ALA A 198 14.40 16.63 -7.61
CA ALA A 198 14.85 15.95 -8.82
C ALA A 198 15.79 16.84 -9.65
N PRO A 199 16.84 16.26 -10.28
CA PRO A 199 17.72 17.02 -11.18
C PRO A 199 16.96 17.77 -12.26
N GLY A 200 17.39 18.98 -12.59
CA GLY A 200 16.69 19.86 -13.55
C GLY A 200 16.43 19.19 -14.90
N TRP A 201 17.39 18.44 -15.43
CA TRP A 201 17.23 17.72 -16.69
C TRP A 201 16.16 16.61 -16.61
N MET A 202 16.05 15.90 -15.45
CA MET A 202 14.98 14.92 -15.25
C MET A 202 13.61 15.58 -15.23
N ARG A 203 13.49 16.73 -14.58
CA ARG A 203 12.24 17.50 -14.54
C ARG A 203 11.84 17.98 -15.92
N ALA A 204 12.81 18.49 -16.71
CA ALA A 204 12.55 18.90 -18.10
C ALA A 204 12.03 17.76 -18.98
N LEU A 205 12.50 16.53 -18.73
CA LEU A 205 12.09 15.33 -19.47
C LEU A 205 10.93 14.57 -18.80
N ALA A 206 10.27 15.11 -17.78
CA ALA A 206 9.15 14.47 -17.09
C ALA A 206 8.01 13.99 -18.02
N PRO A 207 7.64 14.70 -19.11
CA PRO A 207 6.66 14.18 -20.07
C PRO A 207 7.07 12.85 -20.72
N LEU A 208 8.36 12.65 -21.00
CA LEU A 208 8.87 11.39 -21.55
C LEU A 208 8.82 10.28 -20.48
N ALA A 209 9.11 10.59 -19.22
CA ALA A 209 8.94 9.66 -18.11
C ALA A 209 7.49 9.19 -18.00
N LEU A 210 6.55 10.11 -18.11
CA LEU A 210 5.11 9.78 -18.09
C LEU A 210 4.70 8.92 -19.30
N LEU A 211 5.19 9.23 -20.49
CA LEU A 211 4.92 8.44 -21.69
C LEU A 211 5.48 7.02 -21.54
N HIS A 212 6.73 6.89 -21.07
CA HIS A 212 7.35 5.60 -20.79
C HIS A 212 6.60 4.81 -19.71
N TYR A 213 6.13 5.48 -18.65
CA TYR A 213 5.29 4.85 -17.62
C TYR A 213 3.98 4.31 -18.20
N ARG A 214 3.30 5.09 -19.05
CA ARG A 214 2.08 4.64 -19.74
C ARG A 214 2.35 3.46 -20.66
N TRP A 215 3.46 3.47 -21.39
CA TRP A 215 3.88 2.36 -22.23
C TRP A 215 4.15 1.07 -21.43
N ARG A 216 4.83 1.17 -20.27
CA ARG A 216 5.01 0.03 -19.36
C ARG A 216 3.67 -0.54 -18.90
N ARG A 217 2.72 0.31 -18.52
CA ARG A 217 1.37 -0.10 -18.14
C ARG A 217 0.64 -0.80 -19.29
N TRP A 218 0.79 -0.29 -20.50
CA TRP A 218 0.20 -0.90 -21.68
C TRP A 218 0.80 -2.28 -21.94
N ARG A 219 2.12 -2.42 -21.93
CA ARG A 219 2.80 -3.72 -22.06
C ARG A 219 2.38 -4.73 -21.00
N ALA A 220 2.12 -4.28 -19.78
CA ALA A 220 1.67 -5.12 -18.66
C ALA A 220 0.15 -5.40 -18.70
N GLY A 221 -0.60 -4.96 -19.72
CA GLY A 221 -2.04 -5.20 -19.85
C GLY A 221 -2.92 -4.39 -18.88
N HIS A 222 -2.39 -3.36 -18.22
CA HIS A 222 -3.12 -2.61 -17.20
C HIS A 222 -4.29 -1.77 -17.73
N TYR A 223 -4.44 -1.65 -19.05
CA TYR A 223 -5.55 -0.93 -19.69
C TYR A 223 -6.65 -1.88 -20.20
N GLN A 224 -6.53 -3.17 -19.92
CA GLN A 224 -7.48 -4.21 -20.30
C GLN A 224 -7.97 -4.96 -19.06
N PRO A 225 -8.69 -4.28 -18.15
CA PRO A 225 -9.22 -4.91 -16.96
C PRO A 225 -10.24 -5.99 -17.36
N GLN A 226 -10.28 -7.08 -16.58
CA GLN A 226 -11.19 -8.21 -16.83
C GLN A 226 -12.24 -8.29 -15.73
N PRO A 227 -13.49 -8.70 -16.05
CA PRO A 227 -14.50 -8.98 -15.05
C PRO A 227 -13.98 -9.92 -13.96
N HIS A 228 -14.30 -9.64 -12.72
CA HIS A 228 -13.88 -10.43 -11.55
C HIS A 228 -14.85 -10.25 -10.40
N SER A 229 -14.67 -11.02 -9.34
CA SER A 229 -15.34 -10.82 -8.07
C SER A 229 -14.32 -10.67 -6.94
N TYR A 230 -14.71 -10.05 -5.84
CA TYR A 230 -13.91 -9.94 -4.63
C TYR A 230 -14.80 -10.04 -3.39
N ALA A 231 -14.21 -10.45 -2.28
CA ALA A 231 -14.92 -10.61 -1.02
C ALA A 231 -14.21 -9.83 0.10
N ILE A 232 -14.94 -8.92 0.75
CA ILE A 232 -14.43 -8.02 1.79
C ILE A 232 -15.41 -7.90 2.95
N TYR A 233 -14.89 -7.48 4.11
CA TYR A 233 -15.72 -7.03 5.23
C TYR A 233 -16.19 -5.60 4.97
N THR A 234 -17.43 -5.30 5.35
CA THR A 234 -18.02 -3.96 5.29
C THR A 234 -18.57 -3.60 6.65
N GLN A 235 -18.96 -2.33 6.85
CA GLN A 235 -19.62 -1.91 8.09
C GLN A 235 -20.92 -2.68 8.32
N ASP A 236 -21.67 -2.99 7.25
CA ASP A 236 -22.92 -3.74 7.34
C ASP A 236 -22.68 -5.26 7.50
N SER A 237 -21.48 -5.75 7.22
CA SER A 237 -21.11 -7.17 7.35
C SER A 237 -19.71 -7.33 7.98
N PRO A 238 -19.57 -6.98 9.28
CA PRO A 238 -18.26 -6.96 9.94
C PRO A 238 -17.74 -8.36 10.34
N LEU A 239 -18.60 -9.37 10.33
CA LEU A 239 -18.25 -10.74 10.73
C LEU A 239 -18.09 -11.71 9.56
N GLN A 240 -18.61 -11.34 8.39
CA GLN A 240 -18.57 -12.16 7.20
C GLN A 240 -18.20 -11.32 5.98
N ARG A 241 -17.37 -11.86 5.10
CA ARG A 241 -17.06 -11.18 3.85
C ARG A 241 -18.27 -11.16 2.93
N GLN A 242 -18.58 -9.99 2.42
CA GLN A 242 -19.57 -9.78 1.38
C GLN A 242 -18.89 -9.88 0.00
N THR A 243 -19.49 -10.60 -0.92
CA THR A 243 -18.98 -10.74 -2.29
C THR A 243 -19.56 -9.69 -3.21
N PHE A 244 -18.69 -9.06 -3.99
CA PHE A 244 -19.04 -8.05 -4.98
C PHE A 244 -18.64 -8.52 -6.37
N GLU A 245 -19.56 -8.41 -7.34
CA GLU A 245 -19.34 -8.74 -8.73
C GLU A 245 -18.97 -7.50 -9.53
N VAL A 246 -17.84 -7.55 -10.23
CA VAL A 246 -17.35 -6.46 -11.08
C VAL A 246 -17.47 -6.85 -12.54
N ARG A 247 -18.57 -6.47 -13.18
CA ARG A 247 -18.85 -6.78 -14.59
C ARG A 247 -18.17 -5.83 -15.55
N GLN A 248 -17.96 -4.58 -15.14
CA GLN A 248 -17.33 -3.52 -15.93
C GLN A 248 -16.17 -2.89 -15.17
N PRO A 249 -15.04 -3.59 -15.06
CA PRO A 249 -13.89 -3.08 -14.33
C PRO A 249 -13.25 -1.90 -15.05
N THR A 250 -12.60 -1.02 -14.28
CA THR A 250 -11.90 0.15 -14.78
C THR A 250 -10.57 0.36 -14.07
N PHE A 251 -9.57 0.85 -14.78
CA PHE A 251 -8.31 1.32 -14.22
C PHE A 251 -8.31 2.82 -13.89
N ARG A 252 -9.42 3.53 -14.18
CA ARG A 252 -9.54 4.98 -14.00
C ARG A 252 -9.96 5.29 -12.57
N TRP A 253 -9.03 5.83 -11.80
CA TRP A 253 -9.34 6.36 -10.48
C TRP A 253 -9.89 7.79 -10.64
N LEU A 254 -11.16 7.90 -10.84
CA LEU A 254 -11.84 9.19 -10.91
C LEU A 254 -12.03 9.73 -9.49
N ARG A 255 -11.58 10.96 -9.25
CA ARG A 255 -11.89 11.63 -7.99
C ARG A 255 -13.40 11.86 -7.89
N PRO A 256 -13.98 11.82 -6.67
CA PRO A 256 -15.35 12.25 -6.51
C PRO A 256 -15.48 13.68 -7.07
N THR A 257 -16.42 13.88 -7.98
CA THR A 257 -16.88 15.23 -8.33
C THR A 257 -17.58 15.76 -7.10
N GLY A 258 -16.91 16.67 -6.36
CA GLY A 258 -17.51 17.39 -5.24
C GLY A 258 -18.66 18.29 -5.69
#